data_99bb270a45b910e5f3cb88e3d65ea8d7
#
_entry.id   99bb270a45b910e5f3cb88e3d65ea8d7
#
_cell.length_a   1.000
_cell.length_b   1.000
_cell.length_c   1.000
_cell.angle_alpha   90.00
_cell.angle_beta   90.00
_cell.angle_gamma   90.00
#
_symmetry.space_group_name_H-M   'P 1'
#
loop_
_entity.id
_entity.type
_entity.pdbx_description
1 polymer ?
#
loop_
_entity_poly.entity_id
_entity_poly.type
_entity_poly.pdbx_seq_one_letter_code
_entity_poly.pdbx_strand_id
1 'polypeptide(L)'
;MKILILFLFMLFPVMGEITVVTYNIRQDTGSDRGERDWSKRAPRVVSFLKEGGFSIIGLQEAKHNQVEDVKKGIPRFVQVGVGRDDGKTRGEYSPIFFDPAIWMADASEQGTFWLSDTPEKPGSMTWGNRVTRICSWVRLTGRDQKSVYIYNTHWDHQSQPSREKAAELILKKIAARKHTADPVILMGDFNATTKNPAIKTLLGSGSLIDHGGEKQKQSFNLWKPGLNDGLRIDHVFTSPSIKKGKVEVPAAGDPVDSDHNPVILTIPGLE
;
A
#
# COMPACT_ATOMS: atom_id res chain seq x y z
N MET A 1 18.89 -24.65 51.80
CA MET A 1 18.77 -24.90 50.36
C MET A 1 18.27 -23.56 49.71
N LYS A 2 19.17 -22.75 49.12
CA LYS A 2 18.76 -21.48 48.49
C LYS A 2 18.39 -21.79 47.02
N ILE A 3 17.13 -21.59 46.67
CA ILE A 3 16.65 -21.72 45.32
C ILE A 3 17.06 -20.46 44.57
N LEU A 4 17.99 -20.60 43.61
CA LEU A 4 18.40 -19.54 42.69
C LEU A 4 17.37 -19.50 41.55
N ILE A 5 16.48 -18.51 41.58
CA ILE A 5 15.53 -18.29 40.47
C ILE A 5 16.31 -17.54 39.40
N LEU A 6 16.65 -18.26 38.34
CA LEU A 6 17.30 -17.69 37.15
C LEU A 6 16.21 -17.01 36.30
N PHE A 7 16.13 -15.67 36.35
CA PHE A 7 15.30 -14.92 35.42
C PHE A 7 15.97 -14.97 34.03
N LEU A 8 15.42 -15.78 33.16
CA LEU A 8 15.81 -15.77 31.75
C LEU A 8 15.17 -14.54 31.11
N PHE A 9 15.92 -13.45 30.98
CA PHE A 9 15.51 -12.32 30.14
C PHE A 9 15.53 -12.79 28.68
N MET A 10 14.37 -13.08 28.11
CA MET A 10 14.23 -13.20 26.67
C MET A 10 14.48 -11.82 26.05
N LEU A 11 15.67 -11.60 25.53
CA LEU A 11 15.97 -10.48 24.66
C LEU A 11 15.19 -10.72 23.35
N PHE A 12 14.00 -10.12 23.22
CA PHE A 12 13.36 -10.04 21.93
C PHE A 12 14.24 -9.17 21.03
N PRO A 13 14.57 -9.62 19.82
CA PRO A 13 15.30 -8.79 18.88
C PRO A 13 14.46 -7.54 18.61
N VAL A 14 15.03 -6.37 18.85
CA VAL A 14 14.44 -5.11 18.40
C VAL A 14 14.26 -5.23 16.89
N MET A 15 13.05 -5.07 16.39
CA MET A 15 12.84 -4.99 14.94
C MET A 15 13.69 -3.84 14.41
N GLY A 16 14.48 -4.15 13.39
CA GLY A 16 15.21 -3.15 12.64
C GLY A 16 14.27 -2.18 11.90
N GLU A 17 14.85 -1.39 11.05
CA GLU A 17 14.13 -0.46 10.18
C GLU A 17 13.05 -1.20 9.35
N ILE A 18 11.84 -0.65 9.30
CA ILE A 18 10.72 -1.17 8.52
C ILE A 18 10.63 -0.34 7.25
N THR A 19 10.78 -1.00 6.10
CA THR A 19 10.66 -0.34 4.80
C THR A 19 9.41 -0.83 4.07
N VAL A 20 8.54 0.12 3.75
CA VAL A 20 7.26 -0.08 3.06
C VAL A 20 7.30 0.62 1.72
N VAL A 21 6.82 -0.02 0.67
CA VAL A 21 6.67 0.60 -0.66
C VAL A 21 5.23 0.53 -1.15
N THR A 22 4.73 1.62 -1.70
CA THR A 22 3.52 1.64 -2.55
C THR A 22 3.92 1.94 -3.98
N TYR A 23 3.38 1.16 -4.92
CA TYR A 23 3.75 1.29 -6.32
C TYR A 23 2.57 0.93 -7.25
N ASN A 24 2.03 1.93 -7.94
CA ASN A 24 1.16 1.68 -9.08
C ASN A 24 2.03 1.16 -10.23
N ILE A 25 1.89 -0.14 -10.54
CA ILE A 25 2.73 -0.82 -11.54
C ILE A 25 2.16 -0.74 -12.95
N ARG A 26 1.13 0.06 -13.18
CA ARG A 26 0.38 0.14 -14.43
C ARG A 26 -0.16 -1.21 -14.88
N GLN A 27 -1.46 -1.30 -15.10
CA GLN A 27 -2.11 -2.53 -15.56
C GLN A 27 -1.53 -3.04 -16.88
N ASP A 28 -1.60 -4.35 -17.07
CA ASP A 28 -1.35 -4.98 -18.36
C ASP A 28 -2.53 -4.69 -19.30
N THR A 29 -2.27 -3.93 -20.35
CA THR A 29 -3.28 -3.52 -21.33
C THR A 29 -2.74 -3.59 -22.74
N GLY A 30 -3.55 -4.04 -23.68
CA GLY A 30 -3.16 -4.12 -25.09
C GLY A 30 -2.90 -2.77 -25.78
N SER A 31 -3.17 -1.65 -25.09
CA SER A 31 -2.80 -0.31 -25.57
C SER A 31 -1.34 0.04 -25.30
N ASP A 32 -0.72 -0.56 -24.30
CA ASP A 32 0.68 -0.35 -23.96
C ASP A 32 1.55 -1.26 -24.83
N ARG A 33 2.48 -0.69 -25.60
CA ARG A 33 3.31 -1.40 -26.58
C ARG A 33 4.78 -1.08 -26.41
N GLY A 34 5.65 -1.92 -26.98
CA GLY A 34 7.10 -1.77 -26.91
C GLY A 34 7.59 -1.87 -25.48
N GLU A 35 8.40 -0.91 -25.02
CA GLU A 35 8.93 -0.91 -23.65
C GLU A 35 7.85 -0.75 -22.58
N ARG A 36 6.64 -0.29 -22.94
CA ARG A 36 5.50 -0.17 -22.00
C ARG A 36 4.69 -1.45 -21.86
N ASP A 37 4.88 -2.43 -22.74
CA ASP A 37 4.25 -3.74 -22.63
C ASP A 37 4.65 -4.42 -21.30
N TRP A 38 3.70 -5.06 -20.65
CA TRP A 38 3.96 -5.70 -19.35
C TRP A 38 5.07 -6.75 -19.44
N SER A 39 5.14 -7.51 -20.50
CA SER A 39 6.19 -8.52 -20.68
C SER A 39 7.61 -7.94 -20.67
N LYS A 40 7.76 -6.65 -21.04
CA LYS A 40 9.02 -5.92 -21.00
C LYS A 40 9.27 -5.27 -19.64
N ARG A 41 8.21 -4.79 -18.98
CA ARG A 41 8.29 -4.13 -17.67
C ARG A 41 8.41 -5.09 -16.51
N ALA A 42 7.76 -6.27 -16.59
CA ALA A 42 7.71 -7.25 -15.51
C ALA A 42 9.07 -7.59 -14.90
N PRO A 43 10.13 -7.91 -15.69
CA PRO A 43 11.44 -8.21 -15.10
C PRO A 43 12.01 -7.03 -14.29
N ARG A 44 11.83 -5.80 -14.75
CA ARG A 44 12.36 -4.59 -14.09
C ARG A 44 11.57 -4.27 -12.80
N VAL A 45 10.23 -4.31 -12.88
CA VAL A 45 9.35 -4.14 -11.70
C VAL A 45 9.68 -5.20 -10.65
N VAL A 46 9.79 -6.46 -11.05
CA VAL A 46 10.11 -7.57 -10.14
C VAL A 46 11.50 -7.40 -9.52
N SER A 47 12.51 -7.02 -10.31
CA SER A 47 13.87 -6.77 -9.80
C SER A 47 13.86 -5.66 -8.74
N PHE A 48 13.18 -4.54 -9.01
CA PHE A 48 13.00 -3.45 -8.04
C PHE A 48 12.36 -3.95 -6.73
N LEU A 49 11.28 -4.72 -6.81
CA LEU A 49 10.60 -5.24 -5.63
C LEU A 49 11.45 -6.24 -4.84
N LYS A 50 12.23 -7.06 -5.54
CA LYS A 50 13.11 -8.08 -4.95
C LYS A 50 14.33 -7.49 -4.25
N GLU A 51 14.93 -6.46 -4.87
CA GLU A 51 16.21 -5.89 -4.46
C GLU A 51 16.05 -4.71 -3.49
N GLY A 52 14.85 -4.11 -3.41
CA GLY A 52 14.58 -2.90 -2.64
C GLY A 52 14.55 -3.06 -1.12
N GLY A 53 14.74 -4.29 -0.59
CA GLY A 53 14.79 -4.51 0.87
C GLY A 53 13.45 -4.25 1.58
N PHE A 54 12.35 -4.26 0.86
CA PHE A 54 11.02 -4.00 1.41
C PHE A 54 10.55 -5.16 2.28
N SER A 55 9.93 -4.82 3.42
CA SER A 55 9.24 -5.81 4.26
C SER A 55 7.73 -5.86 3.98
N ILE A 56 7.17 -4.77 3.41
CA ILE A 56 5.76 -4.64 3.03
C ILE A 56 5.69 -3.91 1.69
N ILE A 57 4.88 -4.45 0.76
CA ILE A 57 4.71 -3.92 -0.59
C ILE A 57 3.21 -3.79 -0.89
N GLY A 58 2.76 -2.61 -1.26
CA GLY A 58 1.43 -2.37 -1.79
C GLY A 58 1.49 -2.04 -3.28
N LEU A 59 0.77 -2.79 -4.10
CA LEU A 59 0.71 -2.51 -5.54
C LEU A 59 -0.67 -1.98 -5.92
N GLN A 60 -0.73 -1.22 -7.01
CA GLN A 60 -1.99 -0.79 -7.61
C GLN A 60 -1.98 -1.12 -9.11
N GLU A 61 -3.17 -1.17 -9.70
CA GLU A 61 -3.45 -1.57 -11.09
C GLU A 61 -3.05 -3.00 -11.47
N ALA A 62 -2.53 -3.79 -10.54
CA ALA A 62 -2.08 -5.14 -10.84
C ALA A 62 -3.25 -6.05 -11.27
N LYS A 63 -3.25 -6.55 -12.50
CA LYS A 63 -4.14 -7.63 -12.93
C LYS A 63 -3.65 -8.98 -12.43
N HIS A 64 -4.51 -9.99 -12.50
CA HIS A 64 -4.19 -11.32 -11.97
C HIS A 64 -2.87 -11.90 -12.50
N ASN A 65 -2.63 -11.82 -13.81
CA ASN A 65 -1.36 -12.26 -14.40
C ASN A 65 -0.15 -11.51 -13.84
N GLN A 66 -0.27 -10.19 -13.62
CA GLN A 66 0.79 -9.37 -13.03
C GLN A 66 1.06 -9.75 -11.57
N VAL A 67 -0.01 -10.00 -10.79
CA VAL A 67 0.12 -10.52 -9.41
C VAL A 67 0.87 -11.86 -9.41
N GLU A 68 0.54 -12.78 -10.31
CA GLU A 68 1.22 -14.08 -10.41
C GLU A 68 2.69 -13.95 -10.86
N ASP A 69 3.01 -13.02 -11.76
CA ASP A 69 4.40 -12.75 -12.16
C ASP A 69 5.21 -12.16 -10.99
N VAL A 70 4.63 -11.23 -10.22
CA VAL A 70 5.26 -10.72 -9.01
C VAL A 70 5.48 -11.83 -7.98
N LYS A 71 4.47 -12.68 -7.71
CA LYS A 71 4.60 -13.83 -6.80
C LYS A 71 5.74 -14.77 -7.19
N LYS A 72 5.87 -15.06 -8.49
CA LYS A 72 6.99 -15.88 -9.02
C LYS A 72 8.34 -15.20 -8.78
N GLY A 73 8.41 -13.88 -8.92
CA GLY A 73 9.63 -13.10 -8.77
C GLY A 73 10.07 -12.87 -7.34
N ILE A 74 9.12 -12.78 -6.39
CA ILE A 74 9.37 -12.64 -4.95
C ILE A 74 8.69 -13.78 -4.16
N PRO A 75 9.06 -15.06 -4.40
CA PRO A 75 8.31 -16.23 -3.92
C PRO A 75 8.28 -16.36 -2.40
N ARG A 76 9.11 -15.64 -1.69
CA ARG A 76 9.14 -15.57 -0.23
C ARG A 76 7.94 -14.81 0.34
N PHE A 77 7.40 -13.83 -0.40
CA PHE A 77 6.35 -12.97 0.11
C PHE A 77 4.98 -13.63 0.09
N VAL A 78 4.18 -13.34 1.12
CA VAL A 78 2.77 -13.71 1.20
C VAL A 78 1.92 -12.57 0.66
N GLN A 79 0.89 -12.90 -0.12
CA GLN A 79 0.00 -11.91 -0.76
C GLN A 79 -1.40 -11.93 -0.09
N VAL A 80 -1.93 -10.74 0.17
CA VAL A 80 -3.32 -10.49 0.60
C VAL A 80 -3.99 -9.56 -0.41
N GLY A 81 -5.30 -9.72 -0.62
CA GLY A 81 -6.10 -8.94 -1.55
C GLY A 81 -6.58 -9.77 -2.73
N VAL A 82 -7.63 -9.29 -3.38
CA VAL A 82 -8.37 -9.98 -4.45
C VAL A 82 -8.66 -9.04 -5.60
N GLY A 83 -9.10 -9.58 -6.74
CA GLY A 83 -9.54 -8.79 -7.90
C GLY A 83 -10.83 -8.03 -7.61
N ARG A 84 -10.87 -6.76 -8.01
CA ARG A 84 -11.92 -5.80 -7.64
C ARG A 84 -13.30 -6.10 -8.24
N ASP A 85 -13.38 -6.86 -9.36
CA ASP A 85 -14.65 -7.03 -10.08
C ASP A 85 -15.48 -8.19 -9.52
N ASP A 86 -14.85 -9.22 -8.95
CA ASP A 86 -15.57 -10.40 -8.46
C ASP A 86 -15.14 -10.87 -7.04
N GLY A 87 -14.19 -10.17 -6.44
CA GLY A 87 -13.64 -10.59 -5.15
C GLY A 87 -12.80 -11.87 -5.24
N LYS A 88 -12.32 -12.21 -6.43
CA LYS A 88 -11.48 -13.38 -6.70
C LYS A 88 -10.30 -12.98 -7.59
N THR A 89 -10.44 -13.18 -8.92
CA THR A 89 -9.33 -13.00 -9.87
C THR A 89 -9.59 -11.96 -10.94
N ARG A 90 -10.81 -11.45 -11.09
CA ARG A 90 -11.14 -10.48 -12.13
C ARG A 90 -10.94 -9.04 -11.69
N GLY A 91 -10.52 -8.21 -12.64
CA GLY A 91 -10.23 -6.79 -12.43
C GLY A 91 -8.84 -6.56 -11.85
N GLU A 92 -8.55 -5.30 -11.55
CA GLU A 92 -7.32 -4.91 -10.90
C GLU A 92 -7.36 -5.23 -9.41
N TYR A 93 -6.21 -5.54 -8.87
CA TYR A 93 -6.00 -5.72 -7.44
C TYR A 93 -5.41 -4.44 -6.83
N SER A 94 -5.54 -4.32 -5.53
CA SER A 94 -4.70 -3.48 -4.67
C SER A 94 -4.04 -4.41 -3.64
N PRO A 95 -3.14 -5.31 -4.05
CA PRO A 95 -2.62 -6.35 -3.20
C PRO A 95 -1.59 -5.80 -2.21
N ILE A 96 -1.47 -6.48 -1.06
CA ILE A 96 -0.41 -6.27 -0.08
C ILE A 96 0.45 -7.53 -0.09
N PHE A 97 1.77 -7.37 -0.25
CA PHE A 97 2.74 -8.43 -0.05
C PHE A 97 3.54 -8.12 1.21
N PHE A 98 3.83 -9.12 2.01
CA PHE A 98 4.67 -8.98 3.20
C PHE A 98 5.63 -10.14 3.35
N ASP A 99 6.80 -9.89 3.95
CA ASP A 99 7.82 -10.89 4.20
C ASP A 99 7.46 -11.70 5.47
N PRO A 100 7.12 -13.00 5.37
CA PRO A 100 6.76 -13.82 6.52
C PRO A 100 7.97 -14.12 7.44
N ALA A 101 9.19 -13.83 7.02
CA ALA A 101 10.34 -13.87 7.90
C ALA A 101 10.33 -12.74 8.94
N ILE A 102 9.60 -11.65 8.67
CA ILE A 102 9.49 -10.45 9.50
C ILE A 102 8.10 -10.37 10.14
N TRP A 103 7.05 -10.66 9.37
CA TRP A 103 5.66 -10.42 9.71
C TRP A 103 4.82 -11.69 9.73
N MET A 104 3.91 -11.76 10.68
CA MET A 104 2.85 -12.77 10.75
C MET A 104 1.49 -12.07 10.57
N ALA A 105 0.71 -12.53 9.59
CA ALA A 105 -0.64 -12.02 9.38
C ALA A 105 -1.63 -12.61 10.39
N ASP A 106 -2.51 -11.77 10.91
CA ASP A 106 -3.69 -12.22 11.65
C ASP A 106 -4.78 -12.64 10.65
N ALA A 107 -5.06 -13.94 10.57
CA ALA A 107 -6.03 -14.49 9.63
C ALA A 107 -7.47 -13.96 9.86
N SER A 108 -7.79 -13.50 11.07
CA SER A 108 -9.09 -12.91 11.40
C SER A 108 -9.17 -11.42 11.13
N GLU A 109 -8.03 -10.77 10.91
CA GLU A 109 -7.90 -9.32 10.74
C GLU A 109 -7.24 -9.00 9.40
N GLN A 110 -7.86 -9.46 8.30
CA GLN A 110 -7.47 -9.17 6.93
C GLN A 110 -8.65 -9.26 5.98
N GLY A 111 -8.56 -8.60 4.82
CA GLY A 111 -9.61 -8.66 3.82
C GLY A 111 -9.49 -7.61 2.73
N THR A 112 -10.56 -7.50 1.98
CA THR A 112 -10.75 -6.46 0.96
C THR A 112 -12.17 -5.94 1.08
N PHE A 113 -12.35 -4.63 1.04
CA PHE A 113 -13.66 -3.99 0.97
C PHE A 113 -13.74 -3.07 -0.24
N TRP A 114 -14.96 -2.93 -0.77
CA TRP A 114 -15.26 -2.09 -1.93
C TRP A 114 -15.55 -0.67 -1.49
N LEU A 115 -15.02 0.29 -2.24
CA LEU A 115 -15.27 1.71 -2.03
C LEU A 115 -16.63 2.07 -2.61
N SER A 116 -17.68 1.74 -1.84
CA SER A 116 -19.09 1.89 -2.20
C SER A 116 -19.97 1.93 -0.93
N ASP A 117 -21.28 2.19 -1.10
CA ASP A 117 -22.26 2.12 0.02
C ASP A 117 -22.50 0.67 0.51
N THR A 118 -22.03 -0.33 -0.26
CA THR A 118 -22.09 -1.77 0.11
C THR A 118 -20.68 -2.38 0.08
N PRO A 119 -19.81 -2.01 1.04
CA PRO A 119 -18.38 -2.33 1.00
C PRO A 119 -18.08 -3.82 1.09
N GLU A 120 -19.00 -4.64 1.57
CA GLU A 120 -18.85 -6.10 1.66
C GLU A 120 -19.29 -6.84 0.38
N LYS A 121 -19.86 -6.11 -0.62
CA LYS A 121 -20.36 -6.71 -1.86
C LYS A 121 -19.32 -6.60 -2.97
N PRO A 122 -18.74 -7.71 -3.45
CA PRO A 122 -17.81 -7.71 -4.58
C PRO A 122 -18.38 -7.02 -5.81
N GLY A 123 -17.55 -6.21 -6.48
CA GLY A 123 -17.92 -5.49 -7.68
C GLY A 123 -18.85 -4.29 -7.46
N SER A 124 -19.17 -3.95 -6.21
CA SER A 124 -20.09 -2.84 -5.94
C SER A 124 -19.49 -1.47 -6.31
N MET A 125 -20.35 -0.58 -6.82
CA MET A 125 -19.99 0.71 -7.38
C MET A 125 -21.21 1.62 -7.30
N THR A 126 -21.26 2.56 -6.32
CA THR A 126 -22.47 3.33 -5.98
C THR A 126 -22.26 4.85 -5.94
N TRP A 127 -21.04 5.35 -6.13
CA TRP A 127 -20.70 6.75 -5.90
C TRP A 127 -20.45 7.55 -7.19
N GLY A 128 -21.02 7.10 -8.31
CA GLY A 128 -20.87 7.74 -9.61
C GLY A 128 -19.53 7.46 -10.30
N ASN A 129 -18.72 6.58 -9.74
CA ASN A 129 -17.53 6.03 -10.37
C ASN A 129 -17.92 5.04 -11.48
N ARG A 130 -17.09 4.94 -12.53
CA ARG A 130 -17.31 4.05 -13.67
C ARG A 130 -16.54 2.73 -13.58
N VAL A 131 -15.67 2.61 -12.58
CA VAL A 131 -14.88 1.42 -12.32
C VAL A 131 -14.93 1.11 -10.83
N THR A 132 -14.92 -0.16 -10.51
CA THR A 132 -14.85 -0.61 -9.12
C THR A 132 -13.56 -0.16 -8.46
N ARG A 133 -13.62 0.20 -7.18
CA ARG A 133 -12.47 0.57 -6.38
C ARG A 133 -12.49 -0.17 -5.07
N ILE A 134 -11.32 -0.57 -4.59
CA ILE A 134 -11.18 -1.39 -3.39
C ILE A 134 -10.08 -0.86 -2.47
N CYS A 135 -10.13 -1.33 -1.23
CA CYS A 135 -9.05 -1.23 -0.28
C CYS A 135 -8.80 -2.63 0.30
N SER A 136 -7.60 -3.15 0.12
CA SER A 136 -7.14 -4.37 0.81
C SER A 136 -6.49 -3.99 2.13
N TRP A 137 -6.63 -4.84 3.14
CA TRP A 137 -6.06 -4.57 4.46
C TRP A 137 -5.65 -5.86 5.17
N VAL A 138 -4.69 -5.72 6.07
CA VAL A 138 -4.20 -6.82 6.91
C VAL A 138 -3.56 -6.27 8.19
N ARG A 139 -3.76 -6.97 9.30
CA ARG A 139 -3.01 -6.76 10.54
C ARG A 139 -1.77 -7.67 10.52
N LEU A 140 -0.60 -7.06 10.68
CA LEU A 140 0.69 -7.75 10.71
C LEU A 140 1.31 -7.61 12.10
N THR A 141 1.80 -8.71 12.65
CA THR A 141 2.54 -8.75 13.92
C THR A 141 4.00 -9.08 13.64
N GLY A 142 4.89 -8.23 14.10
CA GLY A 142 6.33 -8.43 13.99
C GLY A 142 6.85 -9.47 15.00
N ARG A 143 8.11 -9.89 14.84
CA ARG A 143 8.78 -10.81 15.77
C ARG A 143 8.95 -10.24 17.18
N ASP A 144 8.94 -8.92 17.32
CA ASP A 144 8.93 -8.18 18.59
C ASP A 144 7.55 -8.09 19.25
N GLN A 145 6.55 -8.78 18.70
CA GLN A 145 5.15 -8.81 19.13
C GLN A 145 4.42 -7.47 18.96
N LYS A 146 5.00 -6.49 18.30
CA LYS A 146 4.31 -5.26 17.92
C LYS A 146 3.55 -5.47 16.62
N SER A 147 2.40 -4.82 16.50
CA SER A 147 1.50 -5.02 15.37
C SER A 147 1.19 -3.71 14.67
N VAL A 148 0.84 -3.81 13.38
CA VAL A 148 0.46 -2.69 12.54
C VAL A 148 -0.64 -3.13 11.57
N TYR A 149 -1.60 -2.25 11.33
CA TYR A 149 -2.57 -2.44 10.25
C TYR A 149 -2.07 -1.79 8.97
N ILE A 150 -2.07 -2.54 7.90
CA ILE A 150 -1.72 -2.07 6.55
C ILE A 150 -2.99 -1.98 5.72
N TYR A 151 -3.19 -0.84 5.08
CA TYR A 151 -4.27 -0.60 4.12
C TYR A 151 -3.64 -0.19 2.80
N ASN A 152 -4.06 -0.82 1.69
CA ASN A 152 -3.63 -0.47 0.34
C ASN A 152 -4.82 -0.25 -0.57
N THR A 153 -4.87 0.89 -1.26
CA THR A 153 -6.03 1.33 -2.04
C THR A 153 -5.64 1.95 -3.37
N HIS A 154 -6.59 1.95 -4.31
CA HIS A 154 -6.52 2.73 -5.54
C HIS A 154 -7.85 3.47 -5.73
N TRP A 155 -7.86 4.80 -5.59
CA TRP A 155 -9.07 5.62 -5.65
C TRP A 155 -9.50 5.92 -7.07
N ASP A 156 -10.72 6.45 -7.22
CA ASP A 156 -11.27 6.78 -8.53
C ASP A 156 -10.57 8.01 -9.15
N HIS A 157 -10.13 7.86 -10.40
CA HIS A 157 -9.40 8.89 -11.12
C HIS A 157 -10.30 9.99 -11.71
N GLN A 158 -11.62 9.77 -11.83
CA GLN A 158 -12.57 10.70 -12.43
C GLN A 158 -13.54 11.33 -11.41
N SER A 159 -14.12 10.51 -10.53
CA SER A 159 -15.20 10.93 -9.63
C SER A 159 -14.65 11.54 -8.33
N GLN A 160 -14.72 12.88 -8.22
CA GLN A 160 -14.37 13.57 -6.98
C GLN A 160 -15.27 13.15 -5.80
N PRO A 161 -16.62 13.03 -5.95
CA PRO A 161 -17.47 12.51 -4.86
C PRO A 161 -17.07 11.10 -4.40
N SER A 162 -16.62 10.23 -5.34
CA SER A 162 -16.16 8.89 -4.98
C SER A 162 -14.89 8.95 -4.11
N ARG A 163 -13.94 9.84 -4.42
CA ARG A 163 -12.73 10.03 -3.60
C ARG A 163 -13.06 10.52 -2.18
N GLU A 164 -13.97 11.46 -2.05
CA GLU A 164 -14.38 12.01 -0.74
C GLU A 164 -15.05 10.93 0.12
N LYS A 165 -16.00 10.18 -0.44
CA LYS A 165 -16.63 9.04 0.25
C LYS A 165 -15.64 7.91 0.55
N ALA A 166 -14.65 7.70 -0.30
CA ALA A 166 -13.59 6.73 -0.05
C ALA A 166 -12.76 7.11 1.19
N ALA A 167 -12.42 8.39 1.33
CA ALA A 167 -11.72 8.89 2.52
C ALA A 167 -12.54 8.64 3.80
N GLU A 168 -13.83 8.98 3.79
CA GLU A 168 -14.74 8.79 4.93
C GLU A 168 -14.88 7.29 5.29
N LEU A 169 -15.08 6.42 4.28
CA LEU A 169 -15.21 4.98 4.50
C LEU A 169 -13.93 4.37 5.06
N ILE A 170 -12.77 4.72 4.52
CA ILE A 170 -11.48 4.23 5.02
C ILE A 170 -11.26 4.67 6.47
N LEU A 171 -11.52 5.94 6.80
CA LEU A 171 -11.43 6.41 8.19
C LEU A 171 -12.38 5.65 9.12
N LYS A 172 -13.62 5.40 8.68
CA LYS A 172 -14.59 4.58 9.42
C LYS A 172 -14.08 3.15 9.64
N LYS A 173 -13.52 2.50 8.63
CA LYS A 173 -12.92 1.14 8.75
C LYS A 173 -11.70 1.15 9.67
N ILE A 174 -10.83 2.15 9.58
CA ILE A 174 -9.70 2.33 10.49
C ILE A 174 -10.18 2.49 11.94
N ALA A 175 -11.19 3.30 12.19
CA ALA A 175 -11.73 3.52 13.54
C ALA A 175 -12.40 2.25 14.11
N ALA A 176 -13.04 1.44 13.26
CA ALA A 176 -13.77 0.23 13.65
C ALA A 176 -12.89 -1.03 13.76
N ARG A 177 -11.56 -0.95 13.53
CA ARG A 177 -10.67 -2.10 13.63
C ARG A 177 -10.62 -2.67 15.05
N LYS A 178 -10.45 -3.97 15.18
CA LYS A 178 -10.49 -4.68 16.48
C LYS A 178 -9.40 -4.21 17.46
N HIS A 179 -8.19 -4.01 16.98
CA HIS A 179 -7.04 -3.59 17.79
C HIS A 179 -6.75 -2.11 17.56
N THR A 180 -7.57 -1.24 18.15
CA THR A 180 -7.52 0.22 17.91
C THR A 180 -6.24 0.90 18.40
N ALA A 181 -5.51 0.28 19.33
CA ALA A 181 -4.21 0.77 19.80
C ALA A 181 -3.07 0.56 18.81
N ASP A 182 -3.20 -0.42 17.90
CA ASP A 182 -2.16 -0.70 16.91
C ASP A 182 -2.09 0.44 15.88
N PRO A 183 -0.89 0.85 15.48
CA PRO A 183 -0.73 1.86 14.44
C PRO A 183 -1.26 1.40 13.09
N VAL A 184 -1.47 2.36 12.20
CA VAL A 184 -1.95 2.16 10.83
C VAL A 184 -0.92 2.70 9.86
N ILE A 185 -0.71 2.01 8.75
CA ILE A 185 -0.09 2.49 7.53
C ILE A 185 -1.13 2.38 6.41
N LEU A 186 -1.54 3.52 5.87
CA LEU A 186 -2.44 3.63 4.72
C LEU A 186 -1.65 4.09 3.51
N MET A 187 -1.60 3.27 2.47
CA MET A 187 -0.83 3.56 1.26
C MET A 187 -1.66 3.33 -0.01
N GLY A 188 -1.20 3.88 -1.12
CA GLY A 188 -1.83 3.64 -2.42
C GLY A 188 -1.71 4.79 -3.39
N ASP A 189 -2.39 4.59 -4.54
CA ASP A 189 -2.70 5.62 -5.51
C ASP A 189 -4.06 6.24 -5.16
N PHE A 190 -4.05 7.45 -4.66
CA PHE A 190 -5.26 8.17 -4.25
C PHE A 190 -5.88 8.97 -5.39
N ASN A 191 -5.22 9.04 -6.56
CA ASN A 191 -5.65 9.89 -7.69
C ASN A 191 -5.98 11.34 -7.24
N ALA A 192 -5.30 11.81 -6.21
CA ALA A 192 -5.56 13.06 -5.52
C ALA A 192 -4.28 13.62 -4.89
N THR A 193 -4.02 14.89 -5.11
CA THR A 193 -2.91 15.60 -4.44
C THR A 193 -3.30 15.99 -3.02
N THR A 194 -2.34 16.40 -2.19
CA THR A 194 -2.58 16.88 -0.82
C THR A 194 -3.51 18.10 -0.74
N LYS A 195 -3.73 18.81 -1.84
CA LYS A 195 -4.69 19.92 -1.93
C LYS A 195 -6.14 19.46 -2.11
N ASN A 196 -6.36 18.20 -2.49
CA ASN A 196 -7.69 17.64 -2.74
C ASN A 196 -8.50 17.53 -1.42
N PRO A 197 -9.79 17.85 -1.42
CA PRO A 197 -10.67 17.72 -0.25
C PRO A 197 -10.63 16.34 0.40
N ALA A 198 -10.61 15.26 -0.38
CA ALA A 198 -10.57 13.90 0.14
C ALA A 198 -9.29 13.61 0.95
N ILE A 199 -8.12 14.08 0.48
CA ILE A 199 -6.87 13.95 1.25
C ILE A 199 -6.89 14.84 2.49
N LYS A 200 -7.43 16.05 2.37
CA LYS A 200 -7.64 16.93 3.54
C LYS A 200 -8.54 16.29 4.60
N THR A 201 -9.57 15.55 4.20
CA THR A 201 -10.41 14.77 5.12
C THR A 201 -9.60 13.71 5.86
N LEU A 202 -8.76 12.94 5.15
CA LEU A 202 -7.88 11.95 5.80
C LEU A 202 -6.97 12.60 6.86
N LEU A 203 -6.25 13.65 6.48
CA LEU A 203 -5.26 14.30 7.34
C LEU A 203 -5.92 15.13 8.45
N GLY A 204 -7.05 15.77 8.16
CA GLY A 204 -7.84 16.56 9.14
C GLY A 204 -8.51 15.72 10.23
N SER A 205 -8.59 14.40 10.05
CA SER A 205 -9.13 13.47 11.05
C SER A 205 -8.28 13.36 12.33
N GLY A 206 -7.01 13.77 12.26
CA GLY A 206 -6.04 13.55 13.33
C GLY A 206 -5.58 12.10 13.51
N SER A 207 -6.14 11.17 12.73
CA SER A 207 -5.80 9.74 12.79
C SER A 207 -4.61 9.35 11.92
N LEU A 208 -4.26 10.21 10.95
CA LEU A 208 -3.23 9.96 9.96
C LEU A 208 -2.34 11.20 9.79
N ILE A 209 -1.05 10.96 9.57
CA ILE A 209 -0.05 11.99 9.25
C ILE A 209 0.69 11.65 7.96
N ASP A 210 1.21 12.68 7.32
CA ASP A 210 1.99 12.59 6.08
C ASP A 210 3.48 12.88 6.37
N HIS A 211 4.33 11.86 6.31
CA HIS A 211 5.77 12.02 6.53
C HIS A 211 6.50 12.68 5.36
N GLY A 212 5.93 12.60 4.15
CA GLY A 212 6.51 13.25 2.97
C GLY A 212 6.35 14.76 2.98
N GLY A 213 5.23 15.25 3.54
CA GLY A 213 4.92 16.67 3.60
C GLY A 213 5.01 17.32 2.22
N GLU A 214 5.28 18.61 2.16
CA GLU A 214 5.44 19.36 0.90
C GLU A 214 6.72 18.99 0.13
N LYS A 215 7.70 18.36 0.78
CA LYS A 215 8.99 17.99 0.20
C LYS A 215 8.97 16.68 -0.58
N GLN A 216 7.91 15.87 -0.44
CA GLN A 216 7.80 14.63 -1.19
C GLN A 216 7.75 14.95 -2.69
N LYS A 217 8.63 14.29 -3.44
CA LYS A 217 8.64 14.36 -4.90
C LYS A 217 7.34 13.81 -5.49
N GLN A 218 7.10 14.16 -6.72
CA GLN A 218 5.93 13.71 -7.45
C GLN A 218 6.05 12.24 -7.85
N SER A 219 4.94 11.53 -7.87
CA SER A 219 4.90 10.10 -8.13
C SER A 219 4.39 9.76 -9.52
N PHE A 220 3.51 10.57 -10.11
CA PHE A 220 2.99 10.34 -11.46
C PHE A 220 3.92 10.95 -12.51
N ASN A 221 4.65 10.10 -13.26
CA ASN A 221 5.72 10.50 -14.17
C ASN A 221 5.31 10.58 -15.64
N LEU A 222 4.07 10.14 -16.00
CA LEU A 222 3.57 10.19 -17.38
C LEU A 222 4.44 9.44 -18.41
N TRP A 223 5.10 8.37 -18.01
CA TRP A 223 6.06 7.63 -18.83
C TRP A 223 7.30 8.43 -19.25
N LYS A 224 7.68 9.46 -18.50
CA LYS A 224 8.83 10.30 -18.81
C LYS A 224 9.97 10.02 -17.83
N PRO A 225 11.13 9.54 -18.30
CA PRO A 225 12.30 9.36 -17.45
C PRO A 225 12.69 10.66 -16.76
N GLY A 226 12.99 10.58 -15.46
CA GLY A 226 13.48 11.73 -14.70
C GLY A 226 12.47 12.87 -14.49
N LEU A 227 11.20 12.73 -14.90
CA LEU A 227 10.19 13.77 -14.70
C LEU A 227 10.01 14.05 -13.20
N ASN A 228 10.13 15.32 -12.80
CA ASN A 228 9.99 15.79 -11.42
C ASN A 228 8.83 16.79 -11.23
N ASP A 229 8.08 17.10 -12.28
CA ASP A 229 6.99 18.08 -12.32
C ASP A 229 5.60 17.48 -12.58
N GLY A 230 5.45 16.16 -12.42
CA GLY A 230 4.18 15.44 -12.46
C GLY A 230 3.31 15.71 -11.22
N LEU A 231 2.36 14.85 -10.94
CA LEU A 231 1.48 14.96 -9.78
C LEU A 231 1.94 14.05 -8.62
N ARG A 232 1.84 14.54 -7.41
CA ARG A 232 1.95 13.72 -6.20
C ARG A 232 0.57 13.15 -5.89
N ILE A 233 0.29 11.92 -6.32
CA ILE A 233 -1.00 11.25 -6.14
C ILE A 233 -0.88 9.89 -5.45
N ASP A 234 0.33 9.36 -5.34
CA ASP A 234 0.64 8.19 -4.53
C ASP A 234 1.16 8.67 -3.16
N HIS A 235 0.61 8.11 -2.10
CA HIS A 235 0.90 8.53 -0.74
C HIS A 235 1.10 7.34 0.19
N VAL A 236 1.87 7.58 1.26
CA VAL A 236 1.91 6.72 2.45
C VAL A 236 1.63 7.58 3.67
N PHE A 237 0.52 7.31 4.34
CA PHE A 237 0.11 7.96 5.57
C PHE A 237 0.24 6.98 6.73
N THR A 238 0.54 7.48 7.93
CA THR A 238 0.67 6.64 9.12
C THR A 238 -0.11 7.20 10.29
N SER A 239 -0.41 6.36 11.28
CA SER A 239 -0.88 6.84 12.57
C SER A 239 0.14 7.80 13.20
N PRO A 240 -0.30 8.82 13.98
CA PRO A 240 0.60 9.75 14.66
C PRO A 240 1.53 9.11 15.70
N SER A 241 1.24 7.90 16.15
CA SER A 241 2.14 7.10 17.01
C SER A 241 3.45 6.73 16.30
N ILE A 242 3.46 6.64 14.95
CA ILE A 242 4.68 6.50 14.17
C ILE A 242 5.28 7.90 13.96
N LYS A 243 6.10 8.35 14.92
CA LYS A 243 6.59 9.74 14.99
C LYS A 243 7.65 10.08 13.95
N LYS A 244 8.41 9.08 13.50
CA LYS A 244 9.54 9.28 12.59
C LYS A 244 9.34 8.41 11.34
N GLY A 245 9.41 9.03 10.19
CA GLY A 245 9.37 8.36 8.90
C GLY A 245 10.13 9.17 7.85
N LYS A 246 10.83 8.49 6.98
CA LYS A 246 11.49 9.07 5.80
C LYS A 246 10.75 8.60 4.57
N VAL A 247 10.31 9.53 3.73
CA VAL A 247 9.67 9.22 2.45
C VAL A 247 10.62 9.52 1.31
N GLU A 248 10.77 8.55 0.41
CA GLU A 248 11.57 8.67 -0.80
C GLU A 248 10.74 8.29 -2.02
N VAL A 249 10.95 9.00 -3.12
CA VAL A 249 10.37 8.70 -4.42
C VAL A 249 11.52 8.61 -5.41
N PRO A 250 12.00 7.41 -5.72
CA PRO A 250 13.03 7.20 -6.73
C PRO A 250 12.57 7.74 -8.10
N ALA A 251 13.47 8.34 -8.84
CA ALA A 251 13.17 8.76 -10.21
C ALA A 251 12.95 7.54 -11.10
N ALA A 252 12.06 7.66 -12.08
CA ALA A 252 11.88 6.64 -13.10
C ALA A 252 13.20 6.41 -13.87
N GLY A 253 13.49 5.14 -14.12
CA GLY A 253 14.59 4.73 -14.99
C GLY A 253 14.33 5.03 -16.48
N ASP A 254 15.28 4.64 -17.31
CA ASP A 254 15.13 4.64 -18.76
C ASP A 254 15.59 3.25 -19.27
N PRO A 255 14.67 2.41 -19.76
CA PRO A 255 13.22 2.65 -19.97
C PRO A 255 12.42 2.73 -18.65
N VAL A 256 11.29 3.45 -18.69
CA VAL A 256 10.38 3.64 -17.56
C VAL A 256 9.57 2.39 -17.30
N ASP A 257 9.46 1.98 -16.04
CA ASP A 257 8.79 0.73 -15.63
C ASP A 257 7.27 0.86 -15.42
N SER A 258 6.82 2.06 -15.06
CA SER A 258 5.41 2.45 -14.87
C SER A 258 5.26 3.94 -15.11
N ASP A 259 4.05 4.40 -15.44
CA ASP A 259 3.71 5.83 -15.47
C ASP A 259 3.66 6.47 -14.06
N HIS A 260 3.89 5.67 -13.02
CA HIS A 260 4.13 6.12 -11.66
C HIS A 260 5.54 5.75 -11.17
N ASN A 261 6.05 6.51 -10.22
CA ASN A 261 7.24 6.19 -9.43
C ASN A 261 6.81 5.54 -8.11
N PRO A 262 7.55 4.57 -7.58
CA PRO A 262 7.27 4.02 -6.26
C PRO A 262 7.45 5.09 -5.17
N VAL A 263 6.63 5.00 -4.11
CA VAL A 263 6.78 5.81 -2.90
C VAL A 263 7.20 4.88 -1.76
N ILE A 264 8.36 5.16 -1.19
CA ILE A 264 8.98 4.33 -0.16
C ILE A 264 8.90 5.07 1.17
N LEU A 265 8.37 4.42 2.20
CA LEU A 265 8.41 4.88 3.58
C LEU A 265 9.35 3.99 4.37
N THR A 266 10.31 4.60 5.07
CA THR A 266 11.18 3.94 6.03
C THR A 266 10.91 4.48 7.42
N ILE A 267 10.66 3.59 8.39
CA ILE A 267 10.44 3.92 9.80
C ILE A 267 11.38 3.11 10.69
N PRO A 268 11.83 3.66 11.84
CA PRO A 268 12.84 3.00 12.71
C PRO A 268 12.29 1.80 13.50
N GLY A 269 11.07 1.38 13.25
CA GLY A 269 10.34 0.34 13.96
C GLY A 269 9.03 0.85 14.52
N LEU A 270 8.24 -0.03 15.12
CA LEU A 270 7.01 0.31 15.83
C LEU A 270 7.34 0.61 17.31
N GLU A 271 6.79 1.68 17.85
CA GLU A 271 6.95 2.05 19.29
C GLU A 271 5.96 1.30 20.18
#